data_e8029fed00d4b2d27e363270b555d605
#
_entry.id   e8029fed00d4b2d27e363270b555d605
#
_cell.length_a   1.000
_cell.length_b   1.000
_cell.length_c   1.000
_cell.angle_alpha   90.00
_cell.angle_beta   90.00
_cell.angle_gamma   90.00
#
_symmetry.space_group_name_H-M   'P 1'
#
loop_
_entity.id
_entity.type
_entity.pdbx_description
1 polymer ?
#
loop_
_entity_poly.entity_id
_entity_poly.type
_entity_poly.pdbx_seq_one_letter_code
_entity_poly.pdbx_strand_id
1 'polypeptide(L)'
;MTLAALYQGYIDCLNARDWDNLGTYVGTEVAYNGEVVGLDAYRQAREREFREIPDLYFDVRIVVSDENTVASRLKFEISPRGTFLGLPVNGKRISFSENVFYEYEDEKIVRVWSVLDKAAIEAQLS
;
A
#
# COMPACT_ATOMS: atom_id res chain seq x y z
N MET A 1 0.58 -18.28 12.97
CA MET A 1 1.42 -17.09 12.71
C MET A 1 0.67 -15.84 13.13
N THR A 2 1.34 -14.88 13.73
CA THR A 2 0.67 -13.65 14.18
C THR A 2 0.33 -12.76 12.99
N LEU A 3 -0.68 -11.90 13.14
CA LEU A 3 -1.00 -10.92 12.10
C LEU A 3 0.16 -9.96 11.84
N ALA A 4 0.89 -9.58 12.90
CA ALA A 4 2.06 -8.71 12.75
C ALA A 4 3.12 -9.35 11.85
N ALA A 5 3.37 -10.65 11.99
CA ALA A 5 4.32 -11.38 11.16
C ALA A 5 3.82 -11.52 9.72
N LEU A 6 2.52 -11.80 9.54
CA LEU A 6 1.91 -11.87 8.20
C LEU A 6 1.99 -10.53 7.50
N TYR A 7 1.69 -9.45 8.22
CA TYR A 7 1.77 -8.10 7.65
C TYR A 7 3.21 -7.74 7.25
N GLN A 8 4.19 -8.06 8.09
CA GLN A 8 5.59 -7.82 7.76
C GLN A 8 5.99 -8.59 6.49
N GLY A 9 5.54 -9.85 6.37
CA GLY A 9 5.78 -10.64 5.16
C GLY A 9 5.17 -10.01 3.92
N TYR A 10 3.97 -9.46 4.02
CA TYR A 10 3.32 -8.74 2.93
C TYR A 10 4.13 -7.50 2.52
N ILE A 11 4.54 -6.69 3.48
CA ILE A 11 5.35 -5.49 3.21
C ILE A 11 6.68 -5.86 2.56
N ASP A 12 7.36 -6.88 3.08
CA ASP A 12 8.61 -7.37 2.50
C ASP A 12 8.41 -7.84 1.06
N CYS A 13 7.29 -8.52 0.79
CA CYS A 13 6.91 -8.97 -0.55
C CYS A 13 6.77 -7.79 -1.51
N LEU A 14 6.07 -6.72 -1.09
CA LEU A 14 5.92 -5.52 -1.91
C LEU A 14 7.27 -4.86 -2.18
N ASN A 15 8.07 -4.64 -1.14
CA ASN A 15 9.36 -3.97 -1.26
C ASN A 15 10.36 -4.76 -2.10
N ALA A 16 10.26 -6.09 -2.08
CA ALA A 16 11.07 -6.97 -2.93
C ALA A 16 10.53 -7.08 -4.35
N ARG A 17 9.34 -6.54 -4.62
CA ARG A 17 8.64 -6.68 -5.91
C ARG A 17 8.44 -8.15 -6.28
N ASP A 18 8.12 -8.97 -5.28
CA ASP A 18 7.94 -10.41 -5.43
C ASP A 18 6.48 -10.74 -5.77
N TRP A 19 6.08 -10.36 -6.98
CA TRP A 19 4.69 -10.43 -7.41
C TRP A 19 4.14 -11.86 -7.47
N ASP A 20 4.98 -12.82 -7.79
CA ASP A 20 4.58 -14.23 -7.87
C ASP A 20 4.11 -14.78 -6.52
N ASN A 21 4.62 -14.22 -5.42
CA ASN A 21 4.26 -14.66 -4.07
C ASN A 21 3.23 -13.76 -3.37
N LEU A 22 2.70 -12.75 -4.06
CA LEU A 22 1.72 -11.84 -3.45
C LEU A 22 0.46 -12.58 -2.98
N GLY A 23 0.05 -13.62 -3.73
CA GLY A 23 -1.11 -14.44 -3.37
C GLY A 23 -0.95 -15.25 -2.08
N THR A 24 0.26 -15.34 -1.54
CA THR A 24 0.49 -15.92 -0.20
C THR A 24 -0.11 -15.04 0.88
N TYR A 25 -0.13 -13.71 0.67
CA TYR A 25 -0.53 -12.71 1.67
C TYR A 25 -1.89 -12.07 1.37
N VAL A 26 -2.35 -12.11 0.12
CA VAL A 26 -3.56 -11.42 -0.33
C VAL A 26 -4.54 -12.43 -0.92
N GLY A 27 -5.81 -12.33 -0.52
CA GLY A 27 -6.86 -13.23 -1.00
C GLY A 27 -7.27 -12.97 -2.44
N THR A 28 -7.81 -14.01 -3.10
CA THR A 28 -8.18 -13.95 -4.51
C THR A 28 -9.30 -12.94 -4.80
N GLU A 29 -10.16 -12.66 -3.81
CA GLU A 29 -11.28 -11.72 -3.95
C GLU A 29 -11.10 -10.47 -3.12
N VAL A 30 -9.86 -10.00 -2.98
CA VAL A 30 -9.53 -8.83 -2.16
C VAL A 30 -10.33 -7.59 -2.58
N ALA A 31 -10.85 -6.85 -1.59
CA ALA A 31 -11.55 -5.59 -1.79
C ALA A 31 -10.66 -4.42 -1.39
N TYR A 32 -10.76 -3.33 -2.13
CA TYR A 32 -10.00 -2.10 -1.89
C TYR A 32 -10.97 -0.93 -1.77
N ASN A 33 -10.99 -0.30 -0.60
CA ASN A 33 -11.89 0.82 -0.27
C ASN A 33 -13.36 0.51 -0.61
N GLY A 34 -13.80 -0.73 -0.29
CA GLY A 34 -15.19 -1.14 -0.44
C GLY A 34 -15.54 -1.76 -1.78
N GLU A 35 -14.58 -1.89 -2.70
CA GLU A 35 -14.81 -2.47 -4.02
C GLU A 35 -14.00 -3.75 -4.19
N VAL A 36 -14.66 -4.85 -4.58
CA VAL A 36 -13.96 -6.11 -4.85
C VAL A 36 -13.22 -5.97 -6.17
N VAL A 37 -11.89 -5.92 -6.10
CA VAL A 37 -11.04 -5.78 -7.28
C VAL A 37 -10.39 -7.11 -7.68
N GLY A 38 -10.18 -8.01 -6.73
CA GLY A 38 -9.52 -9.28 -6.95
C GLY A 38 -8.00 -9.18 -6.94
N LEU A 39 -7.35 -10.34 -6.76
CA LEU A 39 -5.88 -10.40 -6.62
C LEU A 39 -5.15 -9.91 -7.87
N ASP A 40 -5.61 -10.29 -9.06
CA ASP A 40 -4.91 -9.90 -10.30
C ASP A 40 -4.91 -8.39 -10.49
N ALA A 41 -6.05 -7.72 -10.31
CA ALA A 41 -6.13 -6.27 -10.43
C ALA A 41 -5.33 -5.57 -9.31
N TYR A 42 -5.40 -6.13 -8.10
CA TYR A 42 -4.63 -5.62 -6.96
C TYR A 42 -3.13 -5.66 -7.25
N ARG A 43 -2.64 -6.80 -7.75
CA ARG A 43 -1.23 -6.97 -8.13
C ARG A 43 -0.84 -5.99 -9.24
N GLN A 44 -1.65 -5.88 -10.29
CA GLN A 44 -1.37 -4.98 -11.41
C GLN A 44 -1.28 -3.53 -10.95
N ALA A 45 -2.13 -3.12 -10.02
CA ALA A 45 -2.09 -1.76 -9.46
C ALA A 45 -0.78 -1.52 -8.71
N ARG A 46 -0.33 -2.49 -7.89
CA ARG A 46 0.94 -2.37 -7.14
C ARG A 46 2.12 -2.36 -8.10
N GLU A 47 2.12 -3.24 -9.11
CA GLU A 47 3.19 -3.27 -10.11
C GLU A 47 3.30 -1.94 -10.84
N ARG A 48 2.16 -1.34 -11.21
CA ARG A 48 2.14 -0.04 -11.89
C ARG A 48 2.75 1.04 -11.02
N GLU A 49 2.41 1.06 -9.73
CA GLU A 49 2.96 2.03 -8.79
C GLU A 49 4.49 1.96 -8.75
N PHE A 50 5.04 0.75 -8.69
CA PHE A 50 6.50 0.58 -8.68
C PHE A 50 7.15 0.96 -10.01
N ARG A 51 6.44 0.85 -11.14
CA ARG A 51 6.96 1.31 -12.44
C ARG A 51 6.94 2.83 -12.55
N GLU A 52 5.87 3.47 -12.08
CA GLU A 52 5.68 4.92 -12.20
C GLU A 52 6.43 5.71 -11.13
N ILE A 53 6.79 5.06 -10.04
CA ILE A 53 7.46 5.67 -8.89
C ILE A 53 8.74 4.88 -8.62
N PRO A 54 9.86 5.24 -9.27
CA PRO A 54 11.10 4.44 -9.17
C PRO A 54 11.66 4.31 -7.76
N ASP A 55 11.43 5.29 -6.90
CA ASP A 55 11.91 5.30 -5.52
C ASP A 55 10.82 4.90 -4.50
N LEU A 56 9.80 4.17 -4.96
CA LEU A 56 8.74 3.69 -4.06
C LEU A 56 9.28 2.66 -3.08
N TYR A 57 9.04 2.91 -1.80
CA TYR A 57 9.36 2.01 -0.70
C TYR A 57 8.30 2.15 0.39
N PHE A 58 7.78 1.01 0.86
CA PHE A 58 6.77 0.97 1.91
C PHE A 58 7.48 0.97 3.27
N ASP A 59 7.52 2.13 3.92
CA ASP A 59 8.19 2.36 5.19
C ASP A 59 7.16 2.39 6.32
N VAL A 60 7.06 1.30 7.06
CA VAL A 60 6.07 1.14 8.13
C VAL A 60 6.53 1.87 9.38
N ARG A 61 5.71 2.79 9.87
CA ARG A 61 6.02 3.60 11.05
C ARG A 61 5.25 3.20 12.28
N ILE A 62 3.98 2.82 12.12
CA ILE A 62 3.12 2.40 13.23
C ILE A 62 2.35 1.16 12.77
N VAL A 63 2.32 0.13 13.61
CA VAL A 63 1.49 -1.05 13.39
C VAL A 63 0.77 -1.39 14.69
N VAL A 64 -0.54 -1.53 14.62
CA VAL A 64 -1.35 -2.08 15.69
C VAL A 64 -2.25 -3.15 15.10
N SER A 65 -2.52 -4.20 15.86
CA SER A 65 -3.38 -5.27 15.39
C SER A 65 -4.26 -5.81 16.50
N ASP A 66 -5.40 -6.34 16.11
CA ASP A 66 -6.27 -7.13 16.97
C ASP A 66 -6.40 -8.55 16.38
N GLU A 67 -7.54 -9.23 16.58
CA GLU A 67 -7.72 -10.62 16.16
C GLU A 67 -7.67 -10.80 14.65
N ASN A 68 -8.20 -9.85 13.88
CA ASN A 68 -8.34 -9.99 12.43
C ASN A 68 -8.02 -8.72 11.62
N THR A 69 -7.54 -7.67 12.26
CA THR A 69 -7.28 -6.40 11.58
C THR A 69 -5.90 -5.87 11.96
N VAL A 70 -5.17 -5.38 10.95
CA VAL A 70 -3.93 -4.64 11.15
C VAL A 70 -4.18 -3.20 10.73
N ALA A 71 -3.88 -2.24 11.62
CA ALA A 71 -3.85 -0.83 11.30
C ALA A 71 -2.40 -0.40 11.16
N SER A 72 -2.07 0.28 10.08
CA SER A 72 -0.70 0.67 9.77
C SER A 72 -0.63 2.11 9.30
N ARG A 73 0.42 2.80 9.73
CA ARG A 73 0.80 4.11 9.20
C ARG A 73 2.11 3.97 8.46
N LEU A 74 2.09 4.30 7.17
CA LEU A 74 3.25 4.24 6.30
C LEU A 74 3.74 5.64 5.99
N LYS A 75 5.04 5.80 5.84
CA LYS A 75 5.68 7.04 5.41
C LYS A 75 6.23 6.85 4.01
N PHE A 76 5.95 7.79 3.12
CA PHE A 76 6.50 7.78 1.77
C PHE A 76 7.32 9.04 1.53
N GLU A 77 8.48 8.84 0.92
CA GLU A 77 9.34 9.91 0.40
C GLU A 77 9.69 9.50 -1.02
N ILE A 78 8.90 9.98 -1.98
CA ILE A 78 8.91 9.47 -3.35
C ILE A 78 8.87 10.60 -4.37
N SER A 79 9.24 10.28 -5.61
CA SER A 79 9.30 11.23 -6.70
C SER A 79 8.49 10.71 -7.91
N PRO A 80 7.14 10.71 -7.82
CA PRO A 80 6.31 10.22 -8.91
C PRO A 80 6.52 11.01 -10.20
N ARG A 81 6.57 10.30 -11.31
CA ARG A 81 6.62 10.93 -12.63
C ARG A 81 5.23 11.37 -13.04
N GLY A 82 5.12 12.52 -13.70
CA GLY A 82 3.82 13.04 -14.13
C GLY A 82 2.91 13.40 -12.96
N THR A 83 1.66 12.94 -13.02
CA THR A 83 0.67 13.23 -11.98
C THR A 83 0.60 12.10 -10.95
N PHE A 84 0.28 12.48 -9.71
CA PHE A 84 0.03 11.54 -8.62
C PHE A 84 -1.16 12.04 -7.83
N LEU A 85 -2.20 11.20 -7.67
CA LEU A 85 -3.48 11.59 -7.06
C LEU A 85 -4.09 12.82 -7.75
N GLY A 86 -3.90 12.94 -9.06
CA GLY A 86 -4.39 14.08 -9.84
C GLY A 86 -3.56 15.35 -9.70
N LEU A 87 -2.44 15.31 -8.98
CA LEU A 87 -1.58 16.46 -8.75
C LEU A 87 -0.34 16.41 -9.64
N PRO A 88 0.12 17.56 -10.20
CA PRO A 88 1.28 17.59 -11.09
C PRO A 88 2.59 17.56 -10.28
N VAL A 89 3.05 16.37 -9.95
CA VAL A 89 4.28 16.16 -9.18
C VAL A 89 5.52 16.23 -10.08
N ASN A 90 5.45 15.63 -11.26
CA ASN A 90 6.48 15.73 -12.31
C ASN A 90 7.91 15.44 -11.82
N GLY A 91 8.07 14.42 -11.02
CA GLY A 91 9.38 13.99 -10.53
C GLY A 91 9.90 14.74 -9.31
N LYS A 92 9.15 15.70 -8.77
CA LYS A 92 9.53 16.36 -7.53
C LYS A 92 9.43 15.37 -6.37
N ARG A 93 10.40 15.42 -5.45
CA ARG A 93 10.33 14.57 -4.27
C ARG A 93 9.31 15.12 -3.29
N ILE A 94 8.37 14.28 -2.89
CA ILE A 94 7.32 14.63 -1.94
C ILE A 94 7.34 13.66 -0.76
N SER A 95 6.84 14.13 0.39
CA SER A 95 6.79 13.36 1.62
C SER A 95 5.37 13.39 2.16
N PHE A 96 4.79 12.22 2.46
CA PHE A 96 3.43 12.13 2.99
C PHE A 96 3.24 10.79 3.70
N SER A 97 2.09 10.62 4.34
CA SER A 97 1.74 9.39 5.04
C SER A 97 0.48 8.77 4.45
N GLU A 98 0.37 7.46 4.65
CA GLU A 98 -0.82 6.68 4.33
C GLU A 98 -1.27 5.96 5.59
N ASN A 99 -2.58 5.99 5.89
CA ASN A 99 -3.15 5.23 6.99
C ASN A 99 -4.00 4.12 6.40
N VAL A 100 -3.74 2.88 6.78
CA VAL A 100 -4.36 1.72 6.15
C VAL A 100 -4.88 0.76 7.21
N PHE A 101 -6.08 0.23 6.96
CA PHE A 101 -6.60 -0.92 7.71
C PHE A 101 -6.62 -2.12 6.79
N TYR A 102 -6.05 -3.24 7.25
CA TYR A 102 -6.05 -4.51 6.53
C TYR A 102 -6.86 -5.51 7.34
N GLU A 103 -7.93 -6.05 6.75
CA GLU A 103 -8.73 -7.10 7.39
C GLU A 103 -8.30 -8.45 6.84
N TYR A 104 -8.12 -9.42 7.75
CA TYR A 104 -7.60 -10.74 7.44
C TYR A 104 -8.66 -11.82 7.62
N GLU A 105 -8.67 -12.81 6.70
CA GLU A 105 -9.40 -14.07 6.84
C GLU A 105 -8.48 -15.17 6.32
N ASP A 106 -8.40 -16.29 7.06
CA ASP A 106 -7.55 -17.43 6.70
C ASP A 106 -6.11 -17.01 6.37
N GLU A 107 -5.55 -16.13 7.21
CA GLU A 107 -4.18 -15.64 7.10
C GLU A 107 -3.89 -14.84 5.83
N LYS A 108 -4.91 -14.33 5.17
CA LYS A 108 -4.76 -13.49 3.96
C LYS A 108 -5.54 -12.19 4.10
N ILE A 109 -5.01 -11.14 3.50
CA ILE A 109 -5.68 -9.85 3.43
C ILE A 109 -6.89 -9.98 2.48
N VAL A 110 -8.07 -9.66 2.99
CA VAL A 110 -9.31 -9.73 2.19
C VAL A 110 -9.94 -8.37 1.96
N ARG A 111 -9.65 -7.38 2.82
CA ARG A 111 -10.14 -6.00 2.64
C ARG A 111 -9.05 -5.03 3.04
N VAL A 112 -8.90 -3.98 2.24
CA VAL A 112 -7.94 -2.89 2.46
C VAL A 112 -8.70 -1.58 2.46
N TRP A 113 -8.50 -0.77 3.51
CA TRP A 113 -9.07 0.57 3.63
C TRP A 113 -7.91 1.55 3.74
N SER A 114 -7.76 2.43 2.76
CA SER A 114 -6.59 3.30 2.67
C SER A 114 -6.99 4.77 2.53
N VAL A 115 -6.28 5.62 3.26
CA VAL A 115 -6.38 7.08 3.13
C VAL A 115 -4.96 7.64 3.03
N LEU A 116 -4.69 8.34 1.93
CA LEU A 116 -3.42 9.04 1.73
C LEU A 116 -3.59 10.52 2.09
N ASP A 117 -2.55 11.11 2.67
CA ASP A 117 -2.56 12.52 3.06
C ASP A 117 -2.28 13.41 1.83
N LYS A 118 -3.32 13.58 1.00
CA LYS A 118 -3.22 14.40 -0.21
C LYS A 118 -2.94 15.87 0.11
N ALA A 119 -3.49 16.38 1.20
CA ALA A 119 -3.28 17.76 1.60
C ALA A 119 -1.80 18.07 1.85
N ALA A 120 -1.06 17.12 2.44
CA ALA A 120 0.38 17.29 2.64
C ALA A 120 1.12 17.39 1.31
N ILE A 121 0.69 16.62 0.30
CA ILE A 121 1.28 16.68 -1.03
C ILE A 121 0.98 18.03 -1.69
N GLU A 122 -0.27 18.48 -1.64
CA GLU A 122 -0.68 19.76 -2.21
C GLU A 122 0.15 20.91 -1.63
N ALA A 123 0.38 20.90 -0.31
CA ALA A 123 1.16 21.93 0.35
C ALA A 123 2.61 22.00 -0.15
N GLN A 124 3.18 20.86 -0.54
CA GLN A 124 4.57 20.79 -1.03
C GLN A 124 4.69 21.23 -2.49
N LEU A 125 3.59 21.23 -3.25
CA LEU A 125 3.58 21.57 -4.66
C LEU A 125 3.20 23.03 -4.92
N SER A 126 2.73 23.74 -3.90
CA SER A 126 2.31 25.14 -4.05
C SER A 126 3.46 26.12 -3.90
#